data_be0203dd588e44bd95de8a0b2bea83ee
#
_entry.id   be0203dd588e44bd95de8a0b2bea83ee
#
_cell.length_a   1.000
_cell.length_b   1.000
_cell.length_c   1.000
_cell.angle_alpha   90.00
_cell.angle_beta   90.00
_cell.angle_gamma   90.00
#
_symmetry.space_group_name_H-M   'P 1'
#
loop_
_entity.id
_entity.type
_entity.pdbx_description
1 polymer ?
#
loop_
_entity_poly.entity_id
_entity_poly.type
_entity_poly.pdbx_seq_one_letter_code
_entity_poly.pdbx_strand_id
1 'polypeptide(L)'
;MTVLIPALTMAALGLAFGVGLAYALKIFGIEVDPAVALILSKLPGANCGACGKAGCAGFAEALKSHEVMPAACAVCEDETRVAIAEILGIEHKTKVKFIATLLCNGGSRAVDKFAYKGIKTCKAATLQFGGQKACEFGCLGFGDCVMGCPFGAISMGEDLLPIVDPNKCTACGICVDVCPKALFSLLPPDKKYYVKCKSTDIGAIVTKVCRPGCIACRKCEKACPTGAIKVENNLAWIYCAKCENMGKCLEVCPTKVIVRR
;
A
#
# COMPACT_ATOMS: atom_id res chain seq x y z
N MET A 1 -3.44 62.46 -18.80
CA MET A 1 -2.57 61.65 -19.70
C MET A 1 -1.72 60.61 -18.98
N THR A 2 -1.40 60.79 -17.70
CA THR A 2 -0.50 59.87 -16.92
C THR A 2 -1.02 58.46 -16.64
N VAL A 3 -2.35 58.22 -16.69
CA VAL A 3 -2.96 56.91 -16.42
C VAL A 3 -3.32 56.15 -17.71
N LEU A 4 -3.54 56.87 -18.80
CA LEU A 4 -4.02 56.28 -20.06
C LEU A 4 -2.93 55.44 -20.76
N ILE A 5 -1.68 55.90 -20.72
CA ILE A 5 -0.55 55.21 -21.36
C ILE A 5 -0.26 53.85 -20.66
N PRO A 6 -0.14 53.76 -19.31
CA PRO A 6 0.02 52.51 -18.64
C PRO A 6 -1.13 51.52 -18.83
N ALA A 7 -2.37 52.03 -18.86
CA ALA A 7 -3.56 51.21 -19.10
C ALA A 7 -3.57 50.62 -20.53
N LEU A 8 -3.21 51.39 -21.55
CA LEU A 8 -3.11 50.94 -22.93
C LEU A 8 -1.95 49.92 -23.11
N THR A 9 -0.83 50.16 -22.47
CA THR A 9 0.31 49.19 -22.54
C THR A 9 -0.02 47.88 -21.88
N MET A 10 -0.68 47.89 -20.72
CA MET A 10 -1.13 46.65 -20.05
C MET A 10 -2.18 45.90 -20.89
N ALA A 11 -3.13 46.63 -21.48
CA ALA A 11 -4.14 46.04 -22.35
C ALA A 11 -3.50 45.39 -23.60
N ALA A 12 -2.57 46.11 -24.25
CA ALA A 12 -1.84 45.58 -25.42
C ALA A 12 -1.01 44.35 -25.09
N LEU A 13 -0.30 44.35 -23.96
CA LEU A 13 0.44 43.20 -23.48
C LEU A 13 -0.48 42.01 -23.15
N GLY A 14 -1.58 42.26 -22.45
CA GLY A 14 -2.56 41.22 -22.14
C GLY A 14 -3.18 40.57 -23.39
N LEU A 15 -3.48 41.42 -24.39
CA LEU A 15 -4.01 40.92 -25.67
C LEU A 15 -2.95 40.13 -26.46
N ALA A 16 -1.70 40.57 -26.49
CA ALA A 16 -0.61 39.88 -27.16
C ALA A 16 -0.33 38.49 -26.51
N PHE A 17 -0.26 38.42 -25.17
CA PHE A 17 -0.12 37.18 -24.45
C PHE A 17 -1.33 36.26 -24.60
N GLY A 18 -2.56 36.80 -24.54
CA GLY A 18 -3.78 36.03 -24.74
C GLY A 18 -3.86 35.39 -26.14
N VAL A 19 -3.57 36.15 -27.17
CA VAL A 19 -3.51 35.65 -28.55
C VAL A 19 -2.38 34.63 -28.71
N GLY A 20 -1.19 34.91 -28.14
CA GLY A 20 -0.04 33.98 -28.14
C GLY A 20 -0.36 32.66 -27.48
N LEU A 21 -1.01 32.65 -26.29
CA LEU A 21 -1.47 31.46 -25.59
C LEU A 21 -2.53 30.69 -26.38
N ALA A 22 -3.53 31.41 -26.96
CA ALA A 22 -4.55 30.74 -27.77
C ALA A 22 -3.97 30.08 -29.03
N TYR A 23 -2.99 30.74 -29.67
CA TYR A 23 -2.27 30.18 -30.81
C TYR A 23 -1.39 28.97 -30.41
N ALA A 24 -0.70 29.06 -29.28
CA ALA A 24 0.09 27.96 -28.74
C ALA A 24 -0.81 26.75 -28.39
N LEU A 25 -1.97 26.98 -27.76
CA LEU A 25 -2.95 25.91 -27.48
C LEU A 25 -3.46 25.23 -28.76
N LYS A 26 -3.62 25.99 -29.87
CA LYS A 26 -4.04 25.43 -31.15
C LYS A 26 -2.94 24.58 -31.82
N ILE A 27 -1.67 24.92 -31.66
CA ILE A 27 -0.54 24.20 -32.25
C ILE A 27 -0.10 23.02 -31.39
N PHE A 28 -0.04 23.24 -30.07
CA PHE A 28 0.45 22.24 -29.10
C PHE A 28 -0.67 21.50 -28.37
N GLY A 29 -1.94 21.82 -28.64
CA GLY A 29 -3.09 21.14 -28.06
C GLY A 29 -3.07 19.65 -28.45
N ILE A 30 -2.99 18.79 -27.43
CA ILE A 30 -3.06 17.34 -27.63
C ILE A 30 -4.55 17.01 -27.83
N GLU A 31 -4.91 16.49 -28.99
CA GLU A 31 -6.24 15.93 -29.21
C GLU A 31 -6.39 14.69 -28.34
N VAL A 32 -7.22 14.80 -27.30
CA VAL A 32 -7.53 13.65 -26.45
C VAL A 32 -8.46 12.73 -27.24
N ASP A 33 -8.02 11.51 -27.47
CA ASP A 33 -8.83 10.50 -28.15
C ASP A 33 -10.15 10.28 -27.40
N PRO A 34 -11.29 10.31 -28.08
CA PRO A 34 -12.61 10.12 -27.47
C PRO A 34 -12.74 8.85 -26.64
N ALA A 35 -12.08 7.76 -27.04
CA ALA A 35 -12.08 6.49 -26.31
C ALA A 35 -11.29 6.62 -24.99
N VAL A 36 -10.15 7.32 -25.00
CA VAL A 36 -9.38 7.62 -23.77
C VAL A 36 -10.19 8.49 -22.82
N ALA A 37 -10.86 9.53 -23.34
CA ALA A 37 -11.73 10.38 -22.54
C ALA A 37 -12.89 9.61 -21.91
N LEU A 38 -13.50 8.69 -22.64
CA LEU A 38 -14.56 7.82 -22.13
C LEU A 38 -14.05 6.88 -21.02
N ILE A 39 -12.91 6.22 -21.23
CA ILE A 39 -12.29 5.36 -20.21
C ILE A 39 -11.95 6.21 -18.97
N LEU A 40 -11.35 7.38 -19.15
CA LEU A 40 -10.97 8.28 -18.05
C LEU A 40 -12.19 8.70 -17.23
N SER A 41 -13.34 8.95 -17.86
CA SER A 41 -14.59 9.32 -17.16
C SER A 41 -15.13 8.21 -16.25
N LYS A 42 -14.78 6.94 -16.53
CA LYS A 42 -15.18 5.79 -15.72
C LYS A 42 -14.18 5.51 -14.59
N LEU A 43 -12.92 5.94 -14.73
CA LEU A 43 -11.89 5.71 -13.71
C LEU A 43 -12.16 6.52 -12.43
N PRO A 44 -11.74 6.02 -11.25
CA PRO A 44 -12.05 6.64 -9.95
C PRO A 44 -11.38 8.01 -9.71
N GLY A 45 -10.52 8.48 -10.60
CA GLY A 45 -9.88 9.79 -10.52
C GLY A 45 -8.89 9.97 -9.35
N ALA A 46 -8.57 8.90 -8.63
CA ALA A 46 -7.70 8.97 -7.44
C ALA A 46 -6.25 9.35 -7.74
N ASN A 47 -5.80 9.23 -8.98
CA ASN A 47 -4.43 9.54 -9.46
C ASN A 47 -3.31 8.99 -8.56
N CYS A 48 -3.55 7.86 -7.87
CA CYS A 48 -2.69 7.30 -6.84
C CYS A 48 -1.38 6.68 -7.36
N GLY A 49 -1.25 6.44 -8.67
CA GLY A 49 -0.07 5.84 -9.30
C GLY A 49 0.17 4.36 -8.99
N ALA A 50 -0.67 3.71 -8.18
CA ALA A 50 -0.51 2.30 -7.76
C ALA A 50 -0.50 1.29 -8.92
N CYS A 51 -1.06 1.65 -10.07
CA CYS A 51 -1.01 0.87 -11.31
C CYS A 51 0.32 1.01 -12.09
N GLY A 52 1.27 1.80 -11.58
CA GLY A 52 2.55 2.09 -12.24
C GLY A 52 2.47 3.11 -13.38
N LYS A 53 1.34 3.81 -13.55
CA LYS A 53 1.14 4.85 -14.56
C LYS A 53 1.05 6.24 -13.93
N ALA A 54 1.32 7.28 -14.72
CA ALA A 54 1.26 8.68 -14.29
C ALA A 54 -0.18 9.16 -14.12
N GLY A 55 -0.86 8.66 -13.07
CA GLY A 55 -2.24 8.95 -12.77
C GLY A 55 -3.26 8.22 -13.65
N CYS A 56 -4.54 8.57 -13.49
CA CYS A 56 -5.63 7.91 -14.21
C CYS A 56 -5.62 8.21 -15.72
N ALA A 57 -5.13 9.38 -16.12
CA ALA A 57 -5.00 9.72 -17.55
C ALA A 57 -4.00 8.79 -18.27
N GLY A 58 -2.78 8.65 -17.73
CA GLY A 58 -1.78 7.73 -18.29
C GLY A 58 -2.22 6.26 -18.22
N PHE A 59 -3.05 5.90 -17.25
CA PHE A 59 -3.65 4.57 -17.19
C PHE A 59 -4.70 4.36 -18.28
N ALA A 60 -5.54 5.37 -18.57
CA ALA A 60 -6.53 5.31 -19.64
C ALA A 60 -5.87 5.15 -21.04
N GLU A 61 -4.78 5.86 -21.29
CA GLU A 61 -3.97 5.72 -22.51
C GLU A 61 -3.37 4.31 -22.62
N ALA A 62 -2.80 3.79 -21.55
CA ALA A 62 -2.21 2.45 -21.49
C ALA A 62 -3.27 1.33 -21.64
N LEU A 63 -4.49 1.57 -21.17
CA LEU A 63 -5.63 0.66 -21.40
C LEU A 63 -6.02 0.62 -22.88
N LYS A 64 -6.12 1.80 -23.54
CA LYS A 64 -6.45 1.87 -24.96
C LYS A 64 -5.39 1.20 -25.84
N SER A 65 -4.12 1.36 -25.49
CA SER A 65 -3.01 0.70 -26.19
C SER A 65 -2.86 -0.78 -25.87
N HIS A 66 -3.74 -1.36 -25.03
CA HIS A 66 -3.66 -2.75 -24.54
C HIS A 66 -2.36 -3.10 -23.81
N GLU A 67 -1.61 -2.10 -23.35
CA GLU A 67 -0.37 -2.29 -22.55
C GLU A 67 -0.68 -2.83 -21.16
N VAL A 68 -1.83 -2.47 -20.61
CA VAL A 68 -2.30 -2.89 -19.27
C VAL A 68 -3.74 -3.38 -19.33
N MET A 69 -4.12 -4.23 -18.39
CA MET A 69 -5.49 -4.72 -18.22
C MET A 69 -6.26 -3.89 -17.19
N PRO A 70 -7.61 -3.77 -17.27
CA PRO A 70 -8.41 -3.07 -16.26
C PRO A 70 -8.18 -3.58 -14.84
N ALA A 71 -7.85 -4.85 -14.66
CA ALA A 71 -7.53 -5.49 -13.39
C ALA A 71 -6.26 -4.93 -12.72
N ALA A 72 -5.39 -4.21 -13.44
CA ALA A 72 -4.19 -3.57 -12.87
C ALA A 72 -4.55 -2.40 -11.93
N CYS A 73 -5.70 -1.74 -12.12
CA CYS A 73 -6.17 -0.74 -11.17
C CYS A 73 -6.69 -1.41 -9.89
N ALA A 74 -5.98 -1.19 -8.77
CA ALA A 74 -6.38 -1.72 -7.47
C ALA A 74 -7.59 -0.99 -6.87
N VAL A 75 -7.83 0.25 -7.28
CA VAL A 75 -8.86 1.16 -6.74
C VAL A 75 -10.20 1.01 -7.46
N CYS A 76 -10.18 0.61 -8.74
CA CYS A 76 -11.40 0.37 -9.50
C CYS A 76 -12.27 -0.71 -8.86
N GLU A 77 -13.55 -0.45 -8.75
CA GLU A 77 -14.57 -1.44 -8.43
C GLU A 77 -14.77 -2.41 -9.61
N ASP A 78 -15.31 -3.60 -9.33
CA ASP A 78 -15.49 -4.61 -10.38
C ASP A 78 -16.47 -4.16 -11.48
N GLU A 79 -17.51 -3.41 -11.12
CA GLU A 79 -18.45 -2.81 -12.08
C GLU A 79 -17.75 -1.87 -13.05
N THR A 80 -16.87 -1.00 -12.55
CA THR A 80 -16.06 -0.09 -13.38
C THR A 80 -15.12 -0.87 -14.31
N ARG A 81 -14.51 -1.95 -13.82
CA ARG A 81 -13.63 -2.81 -14.63
C ARG A 81 -14.38 -3.50 -15.75
N VAL A 82 -15.60 -3.99 -15.46
CA VAL A 82 -16.49 -4.57 -16.47
C VAL A 82 -16.81 -3.54 -17.55
N ALA A 83 -17.27 -2.35 -17.16
CA ALA A 83 -17.60 -1.29 -18.10
C ALA A 83 -16.42 -0.88 -19.00
N ILE A 84 -15.21 -0.81 -18.42
CA ILE A 84 -13.99 -0.53 -19.19
C ILE A 84 -13.64 -1.70 -20.13
N ALA A 85 -13.80 -2.94 -19.67
CA ALA A 85 -13.56 -4.13 -20.50
C ALA A 85 -14.51 -4.21 -21.68
N GLU A 86 -15.79 -3.84 -21.50
CA GLU A 86 -16.78 -3.73 -22.57
C GLU A 86 -16.40 -2.67 -23.62
N ILE A 87 -15.95 -1.48 -23.16
CA ILE A 87 -15.47 -0.41 -24.06
C ILE A 87 -14.28 -0.89 -24.90
N LEU A 88 -13.40 -1.70 -24.31
CA LEU A 88 -12.20 -2.22 -24.97
C LEU A 88 -12.41 -3.53 -25.74
N GLY A 89 -13.60 -4.17 -25.64
CA GLY A 89 -13.89 -5.47 -26.26
C GLY A 89 -13.06 -6.63 -25.72
N ILE A 90 -12.65 -6.57 -24.42
CA ILE A 90 -11.80 -7.60 -23.79
C ILE A 90 -12.56 -8.35 -22.69
N GLU A 91 -12.15 -9.60 -22.42
CA GLU A 91 -12.74 -10.39 -21.34
C GLU A 91 -12.36 -9.80 -19.96
N HIS A 92 -13.36 -9.71 -19.08
CA HIS A 92 -13.16 -9.29 -17.68
C HIS A 92 -12.89 -10.51 -16.79
N LYS A 93 -11.85 -10.40 -15.95
CA LYS A 93 -11.59 -11.34 -14.85
C LYS A 93 -11.84 -10.66 -13.52
N THR A 94 -12.76 -11.20 -12.73
CA THR A 94 -13.07 -10.73 -11.38
C THR A 94 -11.80 -10.78 -10.51
N LYS A 95 -11.48 -9.70 -9.82
CA LYS A 95 -10.32 -9.63 -8.93
C LYS A 95 -10.76 -9.84 -7.50
N VAL A 96 -10.14 -10.80 -6.80
CA VAL A 96 -10.34 -10.96 -5.36
C VAL A 96 -9.85 -9.70 -4.64
N LYS A 97 -10.70 -9.10 -3.81
CA LYS A 97 -10.31 -7.96 -2.97
C LYS A 97 -9.26 -8.43 -1.96
N PHE A 98 -8.13 -7.76 -1.89
CA PHE A 98 -7.12 -7.97 -0.86
C PHE A 98 -7.19 -6.87 0.19
N ILE A 99 -6.54 -7.08 1.35
CA ILE A 99 -6.42 -6.08 2.41
C ILE A 99 -4.96 -6.03 2.84
N ALA A 100 -4.41 -4.81 2.92
CA ALA A 100 -3.08 -4.61 3.46
C ALA A 100 -3.04 -5.05 4.94
N THR A 101 -2.08 -5.88 5.28
CA THR A 101 -1.96 -6.48 6.62
C THR A 101 -0.55 -6.28 7.14
N LEU A 102 -0.42 -5.68 8.32
CA LEU A 102 0.87 -5.49 8.99
C LEU A 102 1.35 -6.80 9.60
N LEU A 103 2.56 -7.22 9.25
CA LEU A 103 3.21 -8.43 9.77
C LEU A 103 4.25 -8.05 10.86
N CYS A 104 3.83 -7.29 11.86
CA CYS A 104 4.64 -6.96 13.04
C CYS A 104 3.73 -6.74 14.24
N ASN A 105 4.02 -7.40 15.37
CA ASN A 105 3.33 -7.25 16.64
C ASN A 105 4.20 -6.57 17.71
N GLY A 106 5.41 -6.12 17.36
CA GLY A 106 6.39 -5.54 18.28
C GLY A 106 5.97 -4.16 18.79
N GLY A 107 6.03 -3.16 17.94
CA GLY A 107 5.72 -1.77 18.31
C GLY A 107 6.47 -1.29 19.52
N SER A 108 5.76 -0.75 20.52
CA SER A 108 6.31 -0.33 21.83
C SER A 108 6.81 -1.50 22.68
N ARG A 109 6.40 -2.75 22.36
CA ARG A 109 6.81 -3.97 23.07
C ARG A 109 8.14 -4.56 22.58
N ALA A 110 8.71 -4.03 21.50
CA ALA A 110 10.03 -4.38 21.00
C ALA A 110 11.07 -3.43 21.61
N VAL A 111 12.21 -3.99 22.03
CA VAL A 111 13.32 -3.26 22.67
C VAL A 111 13.95 -2.29 21.68
N ASP A 112 14.28 -1.09 22.14
CA ASP A 112 15.09 -0.13 21.39
C ASP A 112 16.58 -0.33 21.72
N LYS A 113 17.45 -0.43 20.71
CA LYS A 113 18.91 -0.55 20.89
C LYS A 113 19.59 0.80 21.11
N PHE A 114 18.95 1.91 20.72
CA PHE A 114 19.37 3.29 20.97
C PHE A 114 18.20 4.28 20.88
N ALA A 115 18.37 5.48 21.44
CA ALA A 115 17.42 6.56 21.30
C ALA A 115 17.65 7.29 19.97
N TYR A 116 16.69 7.18 19.03
CA TYR A 116 16.77 7.85 17.75
C TYR A 116 16.40 9.34 17.87
N LYS A 117 17.32 10.23 17.43
CA LYS A 117 17.15 11.69 17.47
C LYS A 117 17.16 12.34 16.07
N GLY A 118 16.97 11.57 15.01
CA GLY A 118 16.94 12.06 13.63
C GLY A 118 15.54 12.46 13.13
N ILE A 119 15.43 12.60 11.80
CA ILE A 119 14.16 12.87 11.11
C ILE A 119 13.19 11.72 11.38
N LYS A 120 12.02 12.02 11.92
CA LYS A 120 11.01 11.02 12.33
C LYS A 120 10.26 10.42 11.13
N THR A 121 11.00 9.73 10.25
CA THR A 121 10.47 8.89 9.17
C THR A 121 11.12 7.51 9.23
N CYS A 122 10.39 6.47 8.83
CA CYS A 122 10.91 5.10 8.80
C CYS A 122 12.09 4.99 7.82
N LYS A 123 12.00 5.68 6.69
CA LYS A 123 13.05 5.71 5.67
C LYS A 123 14.36 6.30 6.22
N ALA A 124 14.30 7.46 6.87
CA ALA A 124 15.48 8.10 7.46
C ALA A 124 16.06 7.28 8.62
N ALA A 125 15.21 6.77 9.50
CA ALA A 125 15.64 5.96 10.62
C ALA A 125 16.33 4.66 10.20
N THR A 126 15.88 4.04 9.10
CA THR A 126 16.50 2.81 8.59
C THR A 126 17.95 3.01 8.15
N LEU A 127 18.33 4.22 7.70
CA LEU A 127 19.71 4.53 7.32
C LEU A 127 20.69 4.49 8.50
N GLN A 128 20.19 4.64 9.73
CA GLN A 128 21.00 4.54 10.94
C GLN A 128 20.93 3.13 11.53
N PHE A 129 21.86 2.29 11.17
CA PHE A 129 21.97 0.91 11.67
C PHE A 129 20.68 0.09 11.55
N GLY A 130 19.88 0.33 10.50
CA GLY A 130 18.60 -0.36 10.30
C GLY A 130 17.45 0.14 11.20
N GLY A 131 17.61 1.26 11.91
CA GLY A 131 16.62 1.85 12.83
C GLY A 131 16.89 1.53 14.30
N GLN A 132 16.13 2.20 15.18
CA GLN A 132 16.31 2.15 16.64
C GLN A 132 15.88 0.81 17.27
N LYS A 133 15.10 -0.02 16.61
CA LYS A 133 14.63 -1.29 17.18
C LYS A 133 15.73 -2.34 17.21
N ALA A 134 15.83 -3.09 18.31
CA ALA A 134 16.75 -4.22 18.44
C ALA A 134 16.34 -5.38 17.51
N CYS A 135 15.05 -5.54 17.22
CA CYS A 135 14.56 -6.43 16.17
C CYS A 135 14.80 -5.78 14.79
N GLU A 136 15.68 -6.35 13.99
CA GLU A 136 16.01 -5.84 12.66
C GLU A 136 14.83 -5.83 11.69
N PHE A 137 13.87 -6.72 11.91
CA PHE A 137 12.63 -6.85 11.14
C PHE A 137 11.49 -6.01 11.73
N GLY A 138 11.71 -5.28 12.83
CA GLY A 138 10.68 -4.60 13.59
C GLY A 138 10.15 -3.32 12.92
N CYS A 139 8.86 -3.02 13.17
CA CYS A 139 8.28 -1.73 12.80
C CYS A 139 8.95 -0.61 13.59
N LEU A 140 9.36 0.47 12.90
CA LEU A 140 10.02 1.62 13.51
C LEU A 140 9.03 2.63 14.12
N GLY A 141 7.74 2.58 13.71
CA GLY A 141 6.68 3.36 14.33
C GLY A 141 6.58 4.83 13.90
N PHE A 142 7.28 5.27 12.84
CA PHE A 142 7.24 6.68 12.42
C PHE A 142 6.12 7.01 11.42
N GLY A 143 5.37 6.02 10.93
CA GLY A 143 4.13 6.27 10.19
C GLY A 143 4.28 6.62 8.71
N ASP A 144 5.41 6.32 8.04
CA ASP A 144 5.54 6.54 6.58
C ASP A 144 4.41 5.88 5.78
N CYS A 145 3.94 4.71 6.21
CA CYS A 145 2.79 4.01 5.62
C CYS A 145 1.45 4.75 5.82
N VAL A 146 1.31 5.51 6.91
CA VAL A 146 0.13 6.35 7.17
C VAL A 146 0.13 7.54 6.23
N MET A 147 1.27 8.27 6.18
CA MET A 147 1.45 9.42 5.29
C MET A 147 1.35 9.04 3.81
N GLY A 148 1.82 7.85 3.46
CA GLY A 148 1.77 7.34 2.08
C GLY A 148 0.41 6.80 1.66
N CYS A 149 -0.59 6.69 2.56
CA CYS A 149 -1.91 6.15 2.23
C CYS A 149 -2.86 7.25 1.72
N PRO A 150 -3.14 7.33 0.41
CA PRO A 150 -4.00 8.39 -0.13
C PRO A 150 -5.48 8.21 0.23
N PHE A 151 -5.86 7.03 0.76
CA PHE A 151 -7.24 6.69 1.12
C PHE A 151 -7.54 6.87 2.62
N GLY A 152 -6.56 7.31 3.43
CA GLY A 152 -6.72 7.43 4.88
C GLY A 152 -7.11 6.11 5.56
N ALA A 153 -6.70 4.97 4.95
CA ALA A 153 -7.03 3.63 5.45
C ALA A 153 -6.08 3.14 6.55
N ILE A 154 -5.05 3.90 6.88
CA ILE A 154 -4.05 3.51 7.88
C ILE A 154 -3.94 4.60 8.94
N SER A 155 -4.01 4.23 10.21
CA SER A 155 -3.76 5.10 11.36
C SER A 155 -2.70 4.50 12.28
N MET A 156 -2.06 5.32 13.12
CA MET A 156 -1.14 4.79 14.14
C MET A 156 -1.90 4.44 15.41
N GLY A 157 -1.66 3.24 15.93
CA GLY A 157 -2.15 2.82 17.22
C GLY A 157 -1.26 3.30 18.37
N GLU A 158 -1.76 3.17 19.61
CA GLU A 158 -1.04 3.56 20.85
C GLU A 158 0.25 2.75 21.04
N ASP A 159 0.32 1.54 20.51
CA ASP A 159 1.51 0.67 20.54
C ASP A 159 2.54 1.00 19.45
N LEU A 160 2.41 2.15 18.77
CA LEU A 160 3.24 2.59 17.66
C LEU A 160 3.24 1.62 16.47
N LEU A 161 2.16 0.89 16.28
CA LEU A 161 1.94 0.04 15.12
C LEU A 161 0.84 0.62 14.23
N PRO A 162 0.99 0.59 12.91
CA PRO A 162 -0.08 0.99 12.01
C PRO A 162 -1.26 -0.01 12.05
N ILE A 163 -2.46 0.54 12.09
CA ILE A 163 -3.74 -0.16 12.04
C ILE A 163 -4.37 0.13 10.68
N VAL A 164 -4.79 -0.90 9.98
CA VAL A 164 -5.44 -0.78 8.67
C VAL A 164 -6.95 -0.94 8.83
N ASP A 165 -7.71 0.03 8.34
CA ASP A 165 -9.16 -0.07 8.20
C ASP A 165 -9.48 -0.88 6.92
N PRO A 166 -10.06 -2.09 7.03
CA PRO A 166 -10.35 -2.94 5.88
C PRO A 166 -11.41 -2.36 4.95
N ASN A 167 -12.29 -1.47 5.46
CA ASN A 167 -13.37 -0.86 4.67
C ASN A 167 -12.84 0.24 3.75
N LYS A 168 -11.83 0.99 4.22
CA LYS A 168 -11.17 2.06 3.44
C LYS A 168 -10.03 1.55 2.58
N CYS A 169 -9.49 0.35 2.88
CA CYS A 169 -8.33 -0.19 2.17
C CYS A 169 -8.72 -0.66 0.77
N THR A 170 -8.11 -0.07 -0.25
CA THR A 170 -8.28 -0.44 -1.66
C THR A 170 -7.28 -1.47 -2.17
N ALA A 171 -6.38 -1.95 -1.29
CA ALA A 171 -5.28 -2.87 -1.66
C ALA A 171 -4.32 -2.33 -2.73
N CYS A 172 -4.14 -1.02 -2.80
CA CYS A 172 -3.28 -0.37 -3.81
C CYS A 172 -1.78 -0.75 -3.71
N GLY A 173 -1.32 -1.25 -2.56
CA GLY A 173 0.07 -1.69 -2.37
C GLY A 173 1.05 -0.60 -1.92
N ILE A 174 0.70 0.69 -1.95
CA ILE A 174 1.62 1.80 -1.61
C ILE A 174 2.27 1.60 -0.23
N CYS A 175 1.51 1.13 0.78
CA CYS A 175 2.05 0.84 2.11
C CYS A 175 3.07 -0.31 2.12
N VAL A 176 3.02 -1.21 1.15
CA VAL A 176 4.03 -2.28 0.96
C VAL A 176 5.32 -1.65 0.47
N ASP A 177 5.25 -0.77 -0.53
CA ASP A 177 6.40 -0.16 -1.19
C ASP A 177 7.10 0.89 -0.32
N VAL A 178 6.34 1.72 0.41
CA VAL A 178 6.93 2.76 1.28
C VAL A 178 7.53 2.20 2.57
N CYS A 179 7.22 0.96 2.95
CA CYS A 179 7.75 0.37 4.18
C CYS A 179 9.19 -0.13 4.01
N PRO A 180 10.21 0.52 4.57
CA PRO A 180 11.61 0.12 4.39
C PRO A 180 11.94 -1.23 5.06
N LYS A 181 11.03 -1.72 5.93
CA LYS A 181 11.11 -3.04 6.58
C LYS A 181 10.24 -4.10 5.90
N ALA A 182 9.57 -3.75 4.80
CA ALA A 182 8.70 -4.64 4.02
C ALA A 182 7.68 -5.40 4.89
N LEU A 183 7.04 -4.73 5.86
CA LEU A 183 6.18 -5.36 6.87
C LEU A 183 4.74 -5.54 6.43
N PHE A 184 4.33 -4.93 5.33
CA PHE A 184 2.99 -5.11 4.81
C PHE A 184 2.91 -6.25 3.81
N SER A 185 1.79 -6.96 3.82
CA SER A 185 1.42 -7.94 2.81
C SER A 185 -0.05 -7.78 2.47
N LEU A 186 -0.40 -8.02 1.21
CA LEU A 186 -1.79 -8.04 0.76
C LEU A 186 -2.34 -9.45 0.98
N LEU A 187 -3.29 -9.59 1.90
CA LEU A 187 -3.92 -10.87 2.22
C LEU A 187 -5.41 -10.86 1.84
N PRO A 188 -5.95 -11.99 1.37
CA PRO A 188 -7.37 -12.08 1.04
C PRO A 188 -8.24 -11.94 2.31
N PRO A 189 -9.43 -11.32 2.22
CA PRO A 189 -10.27 -11.00 3.37
C PRO A 189 -10.87 -12.24 4.04
N ASP A 190 -11.03 -13.34 3.31
CA ASP A 190 -11.56 -14.61 3.79
C ASP A 190 -10.59 -15.32 4.76
N LYS A 191 -9.29 -14.94 4.74
CA LYS A 191 -8.28 -15.52 5.65
C LYS A 191 -8.21 -14.71 6.95
N LYS A 192 -8.81 -15.28 7.98
CA LYS A 192 -9.00 -14.61 9.28
C LYS A 192 -7.75 -14.64 10.16
N TYR A 193 -6.86 -15.63 10.00
CA TYR A 193 -5.67 -15.80 10.84
C TYR A 193 -4.39 -15.57 10.07
N TYR A 194 -3.44 -14.86 10.71
CA TYR A 194 -2.12 -14.60 10.14
C TYR A 194 -1.07 -14.44 11.24
N VAL A 195 0.20 -14.66 10.87
CA VAL A 195 1.35 -14.49 11.76
C VAL A 195 1.80 -13.02 11.72
N LYS A 196 1.71 -12.32 12.84
CA LYS A 196 2.06 -10.90 12.95
C LYS A 196 3.55 -10.74 13.31
N CYS A 197 4.44 -11.37 12.52
CA CYS A 197 5.90 -11.34 12.67
C CYS A 197 6.57 -11.59 11.31
N LYS A 198 7.76 -11.02 11.14
CA LYS A 198 8.64 -11.25 9.98
C LYS A 198 10.08 -11.58 10.38
N SER A 199 10.38 -11.71 11.68
CA SER A 199 11.73 -12.04 12.14
C SER A 199 12.07 -13.49 11.78
N THR A 200 13.25 -13.66 11.19
CA THR A 200 13.88 -14.95 10.91
C THR A 200 14.98 -15.28 11.92
N ASP A 201 15.12 -14.47 12.98
CA ASP A 201 16.05 -14.75 14.07
C ASP A 201 15.64 -16.00 14.83
N ILE A 202 16.62 -16.65 15.45
CA ILE A 202 16.38 -17.79 16.35
C ILE A 202 15.57 -17.36 17.57
N GLY A 203 14.72 -18.23 18.09
CA GLY A 203 13.81 -17.93 19.19
C GLY A 203 14.47 -17.34 20.44
N ALA A 204 15.71 -17.73 20.74
CA ALA A 204 16.50 -17.19 21.85
C ALA A 204 16.85 -15.70 21.68
N ILE A 205 17.04 -15.21 20.45
CA ILE A 205 17.24 -13.79 20.15
C ILE A 205 15.88 -13.07 20.21
N VAL A 206 14.87 -13.63 19.56
CA VAL A 206 13.53 -13.02 19.51
C VAL A 206 12.98 -12.77 20.91
N THR A 207 13.11 -13.70 21.85
CA THR A 207 12.63 -13.53 23.23
C THR A 207 13.29 -12.37 23.96
N LYS A 208 14.53 -12.01 23.62
CA LYS A 208 15.27 -10.89 24.21
C LYS A 208 14.85 -9.54 23.62
N VAL A 209 14.53 -9.49 22.32
CA VAL A 209 14.33 -8.22 21.60
C VAL A 209 12.86 -7.88 21.34
N CYS A 210 11.95 -8.89 21.35
CA CYS A 210 10.55 -8.67 21.01
C CYS A 210 9.65 -9.69 21.73
N ARG A 211 8.96 -9.28 22.79
CA ARG A 211 8.06 -10.14 23.56
C ARG A 211 7.03 -10.90 22.71
N PRO A 212 6.26 -10.25 21.80
CA PRO A 212 5.25 -10.90 21.00
C PRO A 212 5.82 -11.49 19.68
N GLY A 213 7.13 -11.70 19.56
CA GLY A 213 7.74 -12.24 18.35
C GLY A 213 7.52 -13.75 18.17
N CYS A 214 7.66 -14.25 16.94
CA CYS A 214 7.63 -15.68 16.65
C CYS A 214 8.94 -16.33 17.10
N ILE A 215 8.87 -17.29 18.00
CA ILE A 215 10.03 -18.03 18.53
C ILE A 215 10.26 -19.37 17.84
N ALA A 216 9.60 -19.62 16.73
CA ALA A 216 9.71 -20.84 15.92
C ALA A 216 9.46 -22.16 16.70
N CYS A 217 8.63 -22.14 17.73
CA CYS A 217 8.39 -23.28 18.62
C CYS A 217 7.59 -24.44 18.00
N ARG A 218 7.10 -24.28 16.78
CA ARG A 218 6.32 -25.26 15.97
C ARG A 218 5.02 -25.76 16.60
N LYS A 219 4.55 -25.20 17.72
CA LYS A 219 3.28 -25.61 18.34
C LYS A 219 2.09 -25.38 17.38
N CYS A 220 2.07 -24.25 16.67
CA CYS A 220 1.03 -23.93 15.69
C CYS A 220 1.06 -24.87 14.47
N GLU A 221 2.24 -25.30 14.02
CA GLU A 221 2.42 -26.28 12.95
C GLU A 221 1.81 -27.63 13.33
N LYS A 222 2.15 -28.12 14.53
CA LYS A 222 1.63 -29.40 15.07
C LYS A 222 0.13 -29.38 15.34
N ALA A 223 -0.42 -28.22 15.73
CA ALA A 223 -1.85 -28.07 16.06
C ALA A 223 -2.74 -27.82 14.84
N CYS A 224 -2.17 -27.58 13.66
CA CYS A 224 -2.93 -27.28 12.46
C CYS A 224 -3.42 -28.56 11.77
N PRO A 225 -4.75 -28.84 11.76
CA PRO A 225 -5.27 -30.11 11.22
C PRO A 225 -5.09 -30.21 9.70
N THR A 226 -5.12 -29.07 9.00
CA THR A 226 -5.02 -29.01 7.52
C THR A 226 -3.57 -28.93 7.03
N GLY A 227 -2.58 -28.88 7.95
CA GLY A 227 -1.18 -28.67 7.60
C GLY A 227 -0.89 -27.34 6.89
N ALA A 228 -1.78 -26.35 7.07
CA ALA A 228 -1.66 -25.04 6.45
C ALA A 228 -0.55 -24.18 7.06
N ILE A 229 0.06 -24.60 8.17
CA ILE A 229 1.12 -23.86 8.84
C ILE A 229 2.42 -24.64 8.74
N LYS A 230 3.48 -23.94 8.31
CA LYS A 230 4.85 -24.43 8.30
C LYS A 230 5.75 -23.45 9.04
N VAL A 231 6.76 -23.98 9.71
CA VAL A 231 7.83 -23.19 10.34
C VAL A 231 9.11 -23.40 9.54
N GLU A 232 9.47 -22.37 8.79
CA GLU A 232 10.65 -22.34 7.92
C GLU A 232 11.46 -21.08 8.23
N ASN A 233 12.78 -21.16 8.16
CA ASN A 233 13.69 -20.04 8.47
C ASN A 233 13.34 -19.32 9.79
N ASN A 234 13.09 -20.08 10.85
CA ASN A 234 12.70 -19.60 12.18
C ASN A 234 11.41 -18.78 12.24
N LEU A 235 10.53 -18.86 11.25
CA LEU A 235 9.28 -18.13 11.20
C LEU A 235 8.13 -19.07 10.84
N ALA A 236 7.00 -18.94 11.55
CA ALA A 236 5.78 -19.61 11.17
C ALA A 236 5.13 -18.89 9.99
N TRP A 237 4.69 -19.64 9.00
CA TRP A 237 3.99 -19.15 7.83
C TRP A 237 2.67 -19.86 7.64
N ILE A 238 1.58 -19.12 7.33
CA ILE A 238 0.27 -19.70 7.06
C ILE A 238 0.01 -19.65 5.55
N TYR A 239 -0.11 -20.79 4.93
CA TYR A 239 -0.46 -20.95 3.52
C TYR A 239 -1.96 -20.72 3.35
N CYS A 240 -2.34 -19.54 2.82
CA CYS A 240 -3.74 -19.15 2.67
C CYS A 240 -4.57 -20.17 1.90
N ALA A 241 -4.04 -20.80 0.86
CA ALA A 241 -4.75 -21.79 0.06
C ALA A 241 -5.23 -23.02 0.86
N LYS A 242 -4.49 -23.41 1.92
CA LYS A 242 -4.80 -24.59 2.74
C LYS A 242 -5.49 -24.24 4.08
N CYS A 243 -5.60 -22.95 4.39
CA CYS A 243 -6.14 -22.52 5.69
C CYS A 243 -7.67 -22.49 5.67
N GLU A 244 -8.30 -23.26 6.54
CA GLU A 244 -9.77 -23.34 6.74
C GLU A 244 -10.29 -22.47 7.88
N ASN A 245 -9.46 -21.61 8.44
CA ASN A 245 -9.83 -20.67 9.52
C ASN A 245 -10.30 -21.34 10.84
N MET A 246 -9.80 -22.49 11.20
CA MET A 246 -10.21 -23.22 12.41
C MET A 246 -9.73 -22.55 13.72
N GLY A 247 -8.71 -21.71 13.70
CA GLY A 247 -8.25 -20.92 14.87
C GLY A 247 -7.37 -21.63 15.89
N LYS A 248 -7.18 -22.95 15.84
CA LYS A 248 -6.38 -23.73 16.81
C LYS A 248 -4.93 -23.21 16.96
N CYS A 249 -4.37 -22.66 15.88
CA CYS A 249 -3.03 -22.06 15.89
C CYS A 249 -2.91 -20.83 16.79
N LEU A 250 -3.98 -20.06 16.93
CA LEU A 250 -4.03 -18.89 17.82
C LEU A 250 -4.01 -19.30 19.29
N GLU A 251 -4.77 -20.34 19.65
CA GLU A 251 -4.89 -20.82 21.03
C GLU A 251 -3.57 -21.36 21.58
N VAL A 252 -2.83 -22.13 20.76
CA VAL A 252 -1.58 -22.76 21.18
C VAL A 252 -0.34 -21.87 21.10
N CYS A 253 -0.48 -20.64 20.57
CA CYS A 253 0.66 -19.76 20.39
C CYS A 253 1.10 -19.10 21.70
N PRO A 254 2.30 -19.42 22.25
CA PRO A 254 2.72 -18.93 23.57
C PRO A 254 3.01 -17.42 23.56
N THR A 255 3.46 -16.87 22.42
CA THR A 255 3.77 -15.43 22.26
C THR A 255 2.60 -14.62 21.70
N LYS A 256 1.47 -15.27 21.42
CA LYS A 256 0.27 -14.65 20.82
C LYS A 256 0.58 -13.85 19.55
N VAL A 257 1.57 -14.34 18.77
CA VAL A 257 1.97 -13.68 17.51
C VAL A 257 1.01 -14.01 16.36
N ILE A 258 0.24 -15.08 16.47
CA ILE A 258 -0.85 -15.38 15.55
C ILE A 258 -2.06 -14.60 16.03
N VAL A 259 -2.64 -13.83 15.13
CA VAL A 259 -3.79 -12.97 15.43
C VAL A 259 -4.95 -13.25 14.47
N ARG A 260 -6.15 -12.90 14.93
CA ARG A 260 -7.36 -12.87 14.09
C ARG A 260 -7.53 -11.45 13.57
N ARG A 261 -7.90 -11.32 12.28
CA ARG A 261 -8.30 -10.05 11.67
C ARG A 261 -9.64 -9.63 12.21
#